data_822ffb1ad43b703d5f53cf3a0e5afe2b
#
_entry.id   822ffb1ad43b703d5f53cf3a0e5afe2b
#
_cell.length_a   1.000
_cell.length_b   1.000
_cell.length_c   1.000
_cell.angle_alpha   90.00
_cell.angle_beta   90.00
_cell.angle_gamma   90.00
#
_symmetry.space_group_name_H-M   'P 1'
#
loop_
_entity.id
_entity.type
_entity.pdbx_description
1 polymer ?
#
loop_
_entity_poly.entity_id
_entity_poly.type
_entity_poly.pdbx_seq_one_letter_code
_entity_poly.pdbx_strand_id
1 'polypeptide(L)'
;MKKVKMKGGLNVPLHGSVNNLNIDSINTKFSAVLSDDYFGLKPKILIREGDTVNQGDPLIEDKTNPGFYVRSPVSGVVESINRAEKRALVSVVVKRTNDDPVPFTKSESTTDQLNNAGHWDSFLERPFNRAPQLGTQPDFLFINACKKDVLEADPTNIISEEIDAFTICLLYTSPSPRDS
;
A
#
# COMPACT_ATOMS: atom_id res chain seq x y z
N MET A 1 -24.22 21.50 -0.01
CA MET A 1 -23.44 20.72 0.96
C MET A 1 -24.07 20.84 2.36
N LYS A 2 -24.52 19.75 2.96
CA LYS A 2 -25.20 19.77 4.28
C LYS A 2 -24.13 19.86 5.36
N LYS A 3 -24.05 21.00 6.07
CA LYS A 3 -23.15 21.16 7.22
C LYS A 3 -23.73 20.42 8.42
N VAL A 4 -23.07 19.36 8.88
CA VAL A 4 -23.40 18.68 10.13
C VAL A 4 -22.53 19.27 11.24
N LYS A 5 -23.20 19.88 12.24
CA LYS A 5 -22.52 20.44 13.40
C LYS A 5 -22.49 19.37 14.49
N MET A 6 -21.33 18.78 14.76
CA MET A 6 -21.14 17.89 15.89
C MET A 6 -20.99 18.69 17.18
N LYS A 7 -21.80 18.37 18.18
CA LYS A 7 -21.67 18.95 19.53
C LYS A 7 -21.02 17.91 20.45
N GLY A 8 -19.81 18.23 20.87
CA GLY A 8 -19.08 17.44 21.83
C GLY A 8 -18.36 16.21 21.25
N GLY A 9 -17.29 15.84 21.85
CA GLY A 9 -16.55 14.60 21.65
C GLY A 9 -16.08 14.12 23.03
N LEU A 10 -15.91 12.82 23.18
CA LEU A 10 -15.29 12.25 24.39
C LEU A 10 -13.76 12.33 24.18
N ASN A 11 -13.10 13.15 24.98
CA ASN A 11 -11.65 13.16 25.04
C ASN A 11 -11.20 12.25 26.18
N VAL A 12 -10.65 11.08 25.82
CA VAL A 12 -10.07 10.16 26.81
C VAL A 12 -8.61 10.53 27.00
N PRO A 13 -8.21 11.08 28.16
CA PRO A 13 -6.82 11.42 28.43
C PRO A 13 -6.01 10.13 28.57
N LEU A 14 -5.20 9.82 27.57
CA LEU A 14 -4.23 8.74 27.62
C LEU A 14 -2.86 9.33 27.92
N HIS A 15 -2.18 8.77 28.90
CA HIS A 15 -0.80 9.14 29.21
C HIS A 15 0.14 8.44 28.20
N GLY A 16 0.88 9.24 27.47
CA GLY A 16 1.84 8.82 26.48
C GLY A 16 1.62 9.53 25.15
N SER A 17 2.68 10.06 24.62
CA SER A 17 2.73 10.65 23.28
C SER A 17 4.04 10.25 22.62
N VAL A 18 3.98 10.02 21.31
CA VAL A 18 5.21 9.88 20.51
C VAL A 18 5.78 11.27 20.34
N ASN A 19 6.74 11.62 21.19
CA ASN A 19 7.29 12.99 21.26
C ASN A 19 8.48 13.22 20.32
N ASN A 20 9.08 12.17 19.78
CA ASN A 20 10.23 12.27 18.88
C ASN A 20 9.99 11.47 17.61
N LEU A 21 10.13 12.15 16.50
CA LEU A 21 10.07 11.58 15.16
C LEU A 21 11.47 11.40 14.58
N ASN A 22 12.31 10.73 15.32
CA ASN A 22 13.48 10.14 14.69
C ASN A 22 12.98 8.92 13.91
N ILE A 23 12.92 9.04 12.60
CA ILE A 23 12.67 7.92 11.72
C ILE A 23 13.99 7.15 11.62
N ASP A 24 14.10 6.07 12.39
CA ASP A 24 15.23 5.16 12.28
C ASP A 24 15.00 4.22 11.10
N SER A 25 15.94 4.17 10.17
CA SER A 25 15.91 3.18 9.08
C SER A 25 16.48 1.85 9.59
N ILE A 26 15.68 0.80 9.51
CA ILE A 26 16.11 -0.56 9.86
C ILE A 26 16.37 -1.34 8.57
N ASN A 27 17.62 -1.75 8.35
CA ASN A 27 17.95 -2.64 7.25
C ASN A 27 17.63 -4.08 7.65
N THR A 28 16.56 -4.63 7.03
CA THR A 28 16.16 -6.02 7.24
C THR A 28 16.86 -6.94 6.24
N LYS A 29 17.28 -8.12 6.70
CA LYS A 29 17.86 -9.16 5.81
C LYS A 29 16.82 -9.91 5.01
N PHE A 30 15.59 -9.97 5.51
CA PHE A 30 14.46 -10.65 4.91
C PHE A 30 13.28 -9.71 4.85
N SER A 31 12.51 -9.82 3.78
CA SER A 31 11.22 -9.18 3.63
C SER A 31 10.19 -10.22 3.21
N ALA A 32 8.97 -10.13 3.70
CA ALA A 32 7.93 -11.08 3.39
C ALA A 32 6.66 -10.38 2.93
N VAL A 33 6.00 -11.00 1.94
CA VAL A 33 4.64 -10.65 1.52
C VAL A 33 3.71 -11.68 2.15
N LEU A 34 2.74 -11.22 2.93
CA LEU A 34 1.75 -12.08 3.60
C LEU A 34 0.45 -12.09 2.80
N SER A 35 -0.13 -13.27 2.64
CA SER A 35 -1.42 -13.42 1.95
C SER A 35 -2.56 -12.74 2.71
N ASP A 36 -2.48 -12.68 4.03
CA ASP A 36 -3.52 -12.12 4.91
C ASP A 36 -3.62 -10.60 4.81
N ASP A 37 -2.58 -9.92 4.33
CA ASP A 37 -2.59 -8.47 4.10
C ASP A 37 -3.48 -8.08 2.91
N TYR A 38 -3.83 -9.05 2.06
CA TYR A 38 -4.60 -8.83 0.82
C TYR A 38 -5.97 -9.50 0.92
N PHE A 39 -6.95 -8.80 1.43
CA PHE A 39 -8.29 -9.34 1.62
C PHE A 39 -8.92 -9.79 0.30
N GLY A 40 -9.35 -11.06 0.25
CA GLY A 40 -10.02 -11.65 -0.90
C GLY A 40 -9.11 -12.08 -2.04
N LEU A 41 -7.78 -11.98 -1.88
CA LEU A 41 -6.80 -12.43 -2.87
C LEU A 41 -6.94 -13.93 -3.16
N LYS A 42 -7.05 -14.28 -4.45
CA LYS A 42 -6.92 -15.67 -4.92
C LYS A 42 -5.57 -15.85 -5.60
N PRO A 43 -4.53 -16.26 -4.83
CA PRO A 43 -3.17 -16.19 -5.31
C PRO A 43 -2.87 -17.19 -6.42
N LYS A 44 -2.21 -16.70 -7.47
CA LYS A 44 -1.46 -17.46 -8.46
C LYS A 44 0.00 -17.05 -8.33
N ILE A 45 0.82 -17.94 -7.81
CA ILE A 45 2.24 -17.71 -7.60
C ILE A 45 2.96 -17.77 -8.95
N LEU A 46 3.77 -16.74 -9.23
CA LEU A 46 4.48 -16.60 -10.50
C LEU A 46 5.96 -17.02 -10.39
N ILE A 47 6.45 -17.19 -9.17
CA ILE A 47 7.86 -17.41 -8.84
C ILE A 47 8.06 -18.76 -8.14
N ARG A 48 9.31 -19.18 -8.02
CA ARG A 48 9.75 -20.38 -7.29
C ARG A 48 10.80 -20.03 -6.24
N GLU A 49 10.97 -20.92 -5.29
CA GLU A 49 12.08 -20.81 -4.33
C GLU A 49 13.41 -20.88 -5.08
N GLY A 50 14.32 -19.98 -4.75
CA GLY A 50 15.60 -19.79 -5.42
C GLY A 50 15.61 -18.81 -6.58
N ASP A 51 14.45 -18.33 -7.05
CA ASP A 51 14.39 -17.34 -8.13
C ASP A 51 14.96 -15.99 -7.63
N THR A 52 15.67 -15.29 -8.50
CA THR A 52 16.10 -13.91 -8.25
C THR A 52 15.02 -12.96 -8.70
N VAL A 53 14.66 -12.02 -7.85
CA VAL A 53 13.65 -11.00 -8.11
C VAL A 53 14.20 -9.61 -7.82
N ASN A 54 13.76 -8.63 -8.57
CA ASN A 54 14.02 -7.22 -8.29
C ASN A 54 12.86 -6.60 -7.51
N GLN A 55 13.12 -5.49 -6.84
CA GLN A 55 12.06 -4.70 -6.25
C GLN A 55 11.04 -4.29 -7.32
N GLY A 56 9.75 -4.55 -7.06
CA GLY A 56 8.68 -4.28 -8.02
C GLY A 56 8.36 -5.45 -8.97
N ASP A 57 9.15 -6.53 -8.99
CA ASP A 57 8.81 -7.70 -9.80
C ASP A 57 7.54 -8.39 -9.27
N PRO A 58 6.69 -8.94 -10.17
CA PRO A 58 5.45 -9.60 -9.77
C PRO A 58 5.74 -10.96 -9.10
N LEU A 59 5.28 -11.13 -7.87
CA LEU A 59 5.39 -12.39 -7.12
C LEU A 59 4.12 -13.23 -7.23
N ILE A 60 2.97 -12.57 -7.13
CA ILE A 60 1.65 -13.20 -7.06
C ILE A 60 0.69 -12.43 -7.95
N GLU A 61 -0.08 -13.14 -8.76
CA GLU A 61 -1.20 -12.59 -9.52
C GLU A 61 -2.52 -12.94 -8.81
N ASP A 62 -3.46 -12.00 -8.77
CA ASP A 62 -4.81 -12.30 -8.32
C ASP A 62 -5.63 -12.91 -9.47
N LYS A 63 -6.08 -14.16 -9.30
CA LYS A 63 -6.92 -14.86 -10.29
C LYS A 63 -8.27 -14.17 -10.53
N THR A 64 -8.75 -13.38 -9.57
CA THR A 64 -10.04 -12.67 -9.67
C THR A 64 -9.91 -11.28 -10.23
N ASN A 65 -8.69 -10.76 -10.31
CA ASN A 65 -8.36 -9.44 -10.85
C ASN A 65 -7.14 -9.57 -11.78
N PRO A 66 -7.30 -10.14 -13.00
CA PRO A 66 -6.19 -10.39 -13.90
C PRO A 66 -5.41 -9.12 -14.22
N GLY A 67 -4.08 -9.22 -14.14
CA GLY A 67 -3.17 -8.07 -14.32
C GLY A 67 -2.87 -7.32 -13.02
N PHE A 68 -3.59 -7.58 -11.93
CA PHE A 68 -3.21 -7.09 -10.61
C PHE A 68 -2.17 -8.04 -10.00
N TYR A 69 -1.03 -7.45 -9.61
CA TYR A 69 0.11 -8.18 -9.08
C TYR A 69 0.51 -7.67 -7.70
N VAL A 70 0.69 -8.59 -6.79
CA VAL A 70 1.44 -8.33 -5.55
C VAL A 70 2.92 -8.44 -5.88
N ARG A 71 3.66 -7.38 -5.59
CA ARG A 71 5.04 -7.20 -6.06
C ARG A 71 6.07 -7.37 -4.95
N SER A 72 7.31 -7.64 -5.36
CA SER A 72 8.41 -7.77 -4.41
C SER A 72 8.74 -6.41 -3.77
N PRO A 73 8.79 -6.34 -2.43
CA PRO A 73 9.17 -5.13 -1.73
C PRO A 73 10.68 -4.84 -1.79
N VAL A 74 11.48 -5.84 -2.11
CA VAL A 74 12.96 -5.74 -2.13
C VAL A 74 13.55 -6.54 -3.28
N SER A 75 14.77 -6.20 -3.68
CA SER A 75 15.57 -7.00 -4.61
C SER A 75 16.30 -8.11 -3.86
N GLY A 76 16.24 -9.33 -4.38
CA GLY A 76 16.89 -10.46 -3.73
C GLY A 76 16.55 -11.82 -4.30
N VAL A 77 16.68 -12.84 -3.46
CA VAL A 77 16.38 -14.23 -3.81
C VAL A 77 15.19 -14.71 -3.00
N VAL A 78 14.26 -15.38 -3.66
CA VAL A 78 13.11 -16.00 -2.99
C VAL A 78 13.62 -17.15 -2.10
N GLU A 79 13.56 -16.93 -0.80
CA GLU A 79 14.08 -17.89 0.21
C GLU A 79 13.08 -19.02 0.47
N SER A 80 11.80 -18.67 0.64
CA SER A 80 10.75 -19.65 0.89
C SER A 80 9.37 -19.18 0.46
N ILE A 81 8.51 -20.15 0.10
CA ILE A 81 7.09 -19.97 -0.18
C ILE A 81 6.31 -20.82 0.82
N ASN A 82 5.84 -20.17 1.89
CA ASN A 82 5.16 -20.86 2.98
C ASN A 82 3.69 -21.10 2.65
N ARG A 83 3.22 -22.30 2.91
CA ARG A 83 1.84 -22.73 2.67
C ARG A 83 1.25 -23.35 3.91
N ALA A 84 -0.02 -23.05 4.17
CA ALA A 84 -0.84 -23.70 5.20
C ALA A 84 -1.51 -24.97 4.66
N GLU A 85 -2.42 -25.52 5.45
CA GLU A 85 -3.29 -26.61 5.05
C GLU A 85 -4.03 -26.29 3.74
N LYS A 86 -4.34 -27.32 2.96
CA LYS A 86 -4.99 -27.21 1.64
C LYS A 86 -4.21 -26.34 0.63
N ARG A 87 -2.90 -26.20 0.82
CA ARG A 87 -1.99 -25.41 -0.02
C ARG A 87 -2.31 -23.90 -0.05
N ALA A 88 -3.03 -23.39 0.95
CA ALA A 88 -3.25 -21.95 1.07
C ALA A 88 -1.90 -21.24 1.21
N LEU A 89 -1.70 -20.16 0.46
CA LEU A 89 -0.50 -19.35 0.57
C LEU A 89 -0.53 -18.60 1.91
N VAL A 90 0.56 -18.67 2.64
CA VAL A 90 0.78 -17.90 3.88
C VAL A 90 1.68 -16.71 3.61
N SER A 91 2.87 -16.98 3.08
CA SER A 91 3.83 -15.91 2.80
C SER A 91 4.82 -16.30 1.70
N VAL A 92 5.38 -15.26 1.08
CA VAL A 92 6.55 -15.34 0.19
C VAL A 92 7.66 -14.54 0.86
N VAL A 93 8.77 -15.20 1.18
CA VAL A 93 9.92 -14.58 1.85
C VAL A 93 11.03 -14.34 0.83
N VAL A 94 11.51 -13.11 0.75
CA VAL A 94 12.63 -12.71 -0.10
C VAL A 94 13.81 -12.32 0.78
N LYS A 95 14.96 -12.95 0.55
CA LYS A 95 16.22 -12.58 1.18
C LYS A 95 16.85 -11.46 0.38
N ARG A 96 16.99 -10.31 1.02
CA ARG A 96 17.54 -9.10 0.39
C ARG A 96 19.01 -9.31 0.02
N THR A 97 19.37 -8.99 -1.21
CA THR A 97 20.76 -9.08 -1.69
C THR A 97 21.31 -7.76 -2.19
N ASN A 98 20.43 -6.83 -2.58
CA ASN A 98 20.82 -5.54 -3.14
C ASN A 98 19.86 -4.44 -2.67
N ASP A 99 20.40 -3.24 -2.48
CA ASP A 99 19.69 -2.05 -2.05
C ASP A 99 19.54 -1.01 -3.20
N ASP A 100 19.99 -1.36 -4.41
CA ASP A 100 19.91 -0.44 -5.52
C ASP A 100 18.44 -0.18 -5.91
N PRO A 101 18.04 1.09 -6.04
CA PRO A 101 16.70 1.42 -6.47
C PRO A 101 16.47 0.95 -7.90
N VAL A 102 15.36 0.27 -8.13
CA VAL A 102 14.94 -0.11 -9.48
C VAL A 102 14.27 1.10 -10.14
N PRO A 103 14.70 1.50 -11.35
CA PRO A 103 14.11 2.65 -12.03
C PRO A 103 12.64 2.38 -12.36
N PHE A 104 11.78 3.31 -12.00
CA PHE A 104 10.37 3.27 -12.32
C PHE A 104 10.12 3.71 -13.76
N THR A 105 9.43 2.90 -14.53
CA THR A 105 9.02 3.24 -15.89
C THR A 105 7.66 3.93 -15.86
N LYS A 106 7.60 5.18 -16.31
CA LYS A 106 6.33 5.90 -16.44
C LYS A 106 5.48 5.29 -17.57
N SER A 107 4.21 5.09 -17.30
CA SER A 107 3.18 4.70 -18.27
C SER A 107 2.27 5.91 -18.59
N GLU A 108 1.54 5.87 -19.69
CA GLU A 108 0.57 6.92 -20.03
C GLU A 108 -0.65 6.90 -19.13
N SER A 109 -1.05 5.71 -18.67
CA SER A 109 -2.19 5.53 -17.77
C SER A 109 -1.78 5.62 -16.31
N THR A 110 -2.47 6.44 -15.52
CA THR A 110 -2.26 6.55 -14.07
C THR A 110 -2.52 5.21 -13.36
N THR A 111 -3.53 4.46 -13.80
CA THR A 111 -3.84 3.13 -13.26
C THR A 111 -2.69 2.16 -13.47
N ASP A 112 -2.13 2.14 -14.69
CA ASP A 112 -0.99 1.28 -15.00
C ASP A 112 0.26 1.70 -14.24
N GLN A 113 0.47 3.01 -14.06
CA GLN A 113 1.58 3.52 -13.25
C GLN A 113 1.47 3.04 -11.81
N LEU A 114 0.31 3.19 -11.18
CA LEU A 114 0.07 2.75 -9.80
C LEU A 114 0.19 1.23 -9.64
N ASN A 115 -0.35 0.47 -10.60
CA ASN A 115 -0.24 -0.98 -10.60
C ASN A 115 1.22 -1.44 -10.80
N ASN A 116 1.95 -0.80 -11.72
CA ASN A 116 3.35 -1.13 -11.99
C ASN A 116 4.28 -0.71 -10.85
N ALA A 117 3.94 0.35 -10.14
CA ALA A 117 4.65 0.80 -8.94
C ALA A 117 4.32 -0.05 -7.69
N GLY A 118 3.34 -0.97 -7.77
CA GLY A 118 2.90 -1.76 -6.62
C GLY A 118 2.08 -0.98 -5.60
N HIS A 119 1.42 0.11 -6.01
CA HIS A 119 0.60 0.95 -5.14
C HIS A 119 -0.90 0.78 -5.36
N TRP A 120 -1.31 -0.10 -6.27
CA TRP A 120 -2.74 -0.31 -6.55
C TRP A 120 -3.49 -0.93 -5.36
N ASP A 121 -2.83 -1.75 -4.58
CA ASP A 121 -3.35 -2.35 -3.35
C ASP A 121 -3.55 -1.37 -2.19
N SER A 122 -2.96 -0.17 -2.29
CA SER A 122 -3.21 0.91 -1.31
C SER A 122 -4.62 1.48 -1.42
N PHE A 123 -5.31 1.24 -2.54
CA PHE A 123 -6.72 1.61 -2.72
C PHE A 123 -7.62 0.48 -2.27
N LEU A 124 -8.67 0.83 -1.52
CA LEU A 124 -9.64 -0.13 -1.01
C LEU A 124 -11.05 0.22 -1.48
N GLU A 125 -11.66 -0.70 -2.22
CA GLU A 125 -13.05 -0.58 -2.67
C GLU A 125 -14.01 -0.77 -1.49
N ARG A 126 -14.90 0.18 -1.27
CA ARG A 126 -15.96 0.08 -0.28
C ARG A 126 -17.24 -0.49 -0.91
N PRO A 127 -18.01 -1.34 -0.21
CA PRO A 127 -17.85 -1.77 1.21
C PRO A 127 -16.95 -2.99 1.41
N PHE A 128 -16.35 -3.55 0.35
CA PHE A 128 -15.73 -4.87 0.36
C PHE A 128 -14.31 -4.90 0.94
N ASN A 129 -13.67 -3.75 1.11
CA ASN A 129 -12.33 -3.60 1.69
C ASN A 129 -11.25 -4.45 0.99
N ARG A 130 -11.31 -4.51 -0.31
CA ARG A 130 -10.37 -5.22 -1.20
C ARG A 130 -9.79 -4.27 -2.23
N ALA A 131 -8.67 -4.64 -2.86
CA ALA A 131 -8.14 -3.90 -4.00
C ALA A 131 -9.19 -3.81 -5.13
N PRO A 132 -9.40 -2.61 -5.72
CA PRO A 132 -10.35 -2.44 -6.81
C PRO A 132 -9.92 -3.23 -8.03
N GLN A 133 -10.88 -3.61 -8.87
CA GLN A 133 -10.60 -4.21 -10.16
C GLN A 133 -9.84 -3.23 -11.06
N LEU A 134 -8.84 -3.71 -11.78
CA LEU A 134 -8.15 -2.89 -12.78
C LEU A 134 -9.15 -2.39 -13.84
N GLY A 135 -9.05 -1.12 -14.18
CA GLY A 135 -9.96 -0.48 -15.12
C GLY A 135 -11.27 0.04 -14.53
N THR A 136 -11.54 -0.19 -13.24
CA THR A 136 -12.68 0.42 -12.55
C THR A 136 -12.38 1.90 -12.28
N GLN A 137 -13.33 2.76 -12.64
CA GLN A 137 -13.30 4.17 -12.28
C GLN A 137 -14.17 4.39 -11.03
N PRO A 138 -13.64 4.97 -9.96
CA PRO A 138 -14.41 5.26 -8.77
C PRO A 138 -15.30 6.50 -9.00
N ASP A 139 -16.53 6.47 -8.48
CA ASP A 139 -17.37 7.67 -8.43
C ASP A 139 -16.85 8.69 -7.43
N PHE A 140 -16.24 8.22 -6.35
CA PHE A 140 -15.68 9.04 -5.29
C PHE A 140 -14.38 8.43 -4.75
N LEU A 141 -13.40 9.28 -4.46
CA LEU A 141 -12.17 8.92 -3.77
C LEU A 141 -12.15 9.55 -2.37
N PHE A 142 -12.05 8.70 -1.33
CA PHE A 142 -11.94 9.15 0.05
C PHE A 142 -10.49 9.00 0.51
N ILE A 143 -9.87 10.12 0.86
CA ILE A 143 -8.50 10.17 1.38
C ILE A 143 -8.58 10.46 2.87
N ASN A 144 -8.00 9.57 3.69
CA ASN A 144 -7.95 9.74 5.14
C ASN A 144 -6.49 9.91 5.57
N ALA A 145 -6.13 11.13 5.95
CA ALA A 145 -4.85 11.49 6.54
C ALA A 145 -4.96 11.75 8.05
N CYS A 146 -6.02 11.24 8.69
CA CYS A 146 -6.21 11.40 10.12
C CYS A 146 -5.63 10.22 10.89
N LYS A 147 -5.11 10.50 12.07
CA LYS A 147 -4.68 9.50 13.03
C LYS A 147 -5.83 8.52 13.35
N LYS A 148 -5.57 7.23 13.23
CA LYS A 148 -6.57 6.17 13.46
C LYS A 148 -6.47 5.59 14.86
N ASP A 149 -5.28 5.57 15.44
CA ASP A 149 -5.00 5.00 16.74
C ASP A 149 -4.37 6.03 17.67
N VAL A 150 -4.54 5.83 18.96
CA VAL A 150 -4.09 6.77 20.00
C VAL A 150 -2.57 6.84 20.09
N LEU A 151 -1.90 5.71 19.85
CA LEU A 151 -0.44 5.59 19.89
C LEU A 151 0.22 5.70 18.51
N GLU A 152 -0.56 5.95 17.47
CA GLU A 152 -0.04 6.19 16.13
C GLU A 152 0.73 7.51 16.06
N ALA A 153 1.80 7.54 15.27
CA ALA A 153 2.53 8.78 15.00
C ALA A 153 1.59 9.82 14.35
N ASP A 154 1.82 11.09 14.65
CA ASP A 154 1.02 12.17 14.06
C ASP A 154 1.33 12.25 12.55
N PRO A 155 0.35 12.05 11.67
CA PRO A 155 0.55 12.15 10.23
C PRO A 155 1.12 13.48 9.76
N THR A 156 0.81 14.57 10.49
CA THR A 156 1.33 15.91 10.20
C THR A 156 2.86 15.92 10.21
N ASN A 157 3.44 15.21 11.15
CA ASN A 157 4.90 15.16 11.28
C ASN A 157 5.56 14.36 10.15
N ILE A 158 4.89 13.27 9.71
CA ILE A 158 5.39 12.44 8.60
C ILE A 158 5.30 13.21 7.27
N ILE A 159 4.21 13.95 7.08
CA ILE A 159 3.94 14.68 5.84
C ILE A 159 4.70 16.01 5.78
N SER A 160 5.13 16.56 6.93
CA SER A 160 5.72 17.91 7.02
C SER A 160 6.94 18.11 6.12
N GLU A 161 7.75 17.09 5.91
CA GLU A 161 8.93 17.14 5.04
C GLU A 161 8.58 17.09 3.54
N GLU A 162 7.40 16.55 3.20
CA GLU A 162 6.92 16.34 1.82
C GLU A 162 5.56 17.01 1.55
N ILE A 163 5.28 18.10 2.26
CA ILE A 163 3.96 18.75 2.21
C ILE A 163 3.59 19.22 0.81
N ASP A 164 4.56 19.66 0.01
CA ASP A 164 4.32 20.12 -1.36
C ASP A 164 3.95 18.95 -2.26
N ALA A 165 4.65 17.82 -2.16
CA ALA A 165 4.34 16.60 -2.91
C ALA A 165 2.95 16.06 -2.52
N PHE A 166 2.62 16.07 -1.23
CA PHE A 166 1.31 15.67 -0.73
C PHE A 166 0.19 16.59 -1.25
N THR A 167 0.40 17.90 -1.21
CA THR A 167 -0.57 18.89 -1.71
C THR A 167 -0.80 18.74 -3.21
N ILE A 168 0.26 18.57 -3.99
CA ILE A 168 0.18 18.32 -5.43
C ILE A 168 -0.62 17.06 -5.70
N CYS A 169 -0.32 15.96 -5.00
CA CYS A 169 -1.05 14.71 -5.15
C CYS A 169 -2.56 14.88 -4.90
N LEU A 170 -2.96 15.61 -3.85
CA LEU A 170 -4.36 15.88 -3.54
C LEU A 170 -5.04 16.76 -4.60
N LEU A 171 -4.34 17.77 -5.12
CA LEU A 171 -4.89 18.66 -6.15
C LEU A 171 -5.14 17.94 -7.47
N TYR A 172 -4.30 16.98 -7.83
CA TYR A 172 -4.49 16.18 -9.05
C TYR A 172 -5.56 15.09 -8.93
N THR A 173 -5.87 14.67 -7.71
CA THR A 173 -6.89 13.63 -7.46
C THR A 173 -8.25 14.20 -7.08
N SER A 174 -8.31 15.48 -6.73
CA SER A 174 -9.57 16.17 -6.37
C SER A 174 -10.15 16.88 -7.60
N PRO A 175 -11.43 16.70 -7.93
CA PRO A 175 -12.07 17.50 -8.96
C PRO A 175 -11.99 18.97 -8.57
N SER A 176 -11.54 19.81 -9.51
CA SER A 176 -11.45 21.25 -9.30
C SER A 176 -12.82 21.81 -8.90
N PRO A 177 -12.91 22.70 -7.89
CA PRO A 177 -14.17 23.37 -7.54
C PRO A 177 -14.75 24.22 -8.68
N ARG A 178 -14.03 24.35 -9.80
CA ARG A 178 -14.46 25.10 -10.99
C ARG A 178 -15.23 24.25 -12.01
N ASP A 179 -15.27 22.92 -11.81
CA ASP A 179 -15.93 21.99 -12.74
C ASP A 179 -17.31 21.52 -12.24
N SER A 180 -17.89 22.22 -11.26
CA SER A 180 -19.24 21.99 -10.72
C SER A 180 -20.15 23.18 -10.93
#